data_739cee6177ae2d4ddc58ebfa22d98829
#
_entry.id   739cee6177ae2d4ddc58ebfa22d98829
#
_cell.length_a   1.000
_cell.length_b   1.000
_cell.length_c   1.000
_cell.angle_alpha   90.00
_cell.angle_beta   90.00
_cell.angle_gamma   90.00
#
_symmetry.space_group_name_H-M   'P 1'
#
loop_
_entity.id
_entity.type
_entity.pdbx_description
1 polymer ?
#
loop_
_entity_poly.entity_id
_entity_poly.type
_entity_poly.pdbx_seq_one_letter_code
_entity_poly.pdbx_strand_id
1 'polypeptide(L)'
;YKEHPASKAIPYRTTFDKDATPVLSANEVVDAILKDLNAAEKLLKESDPLHFFTDQMGEELTEINQFLINREFRMNLYAVKAMLARVYCYKGDAESKALAVEYAKQVIAASEYFTLYKPQTASSYNSIRYAEQIFGITVNEFSNLLISNYMDMENTNTQQHFYLDGDKFKAFYE
;
A
#
# COMPACT_ATOMS: atom_id res chain seq x y z
N TYR A 1 15.89 -13.01 -1.89
CA TYR A 1 15.57 -13.21 -3.31
C TYR A 1 16.82 -13.19 -4.18
N LYS A 2 17.61 -12.14 -4.16
CA LYS A 2 18.76 -11.98 -5.05
C LYS A 2 19.87 -13.03 -4.84
N GLU A 3 20.06 -13.46 -3.60
CA GLU A 3 21.12 -14.43 -3.25
C GLU A 3 20.67 -15.89 -3.46
N HIS A 4 19.40 -16.19 -3.15
CA HIS A 4 18.88 -17.55 -3.18
C HIS A 4 17.46 -17.64 -3.80
N PRO A 5 17.29 -17.25 -5.07
CA PRO A 5 15.97 -17.15 -5.68
C PRO A 5 15.26 -18.50 -5.87
N ALA A 6 16.01 -19.58 -5.96
CA ALA A 6 15.49 -20.94 -6.14
C ALA A 6 15.26 -21.71 -4.83
N SER A 7 15.67 -21.16 -3.68
CA SER A 7 15.48 -21.82 -2.39
C SER A 7 14.01 -21.80 -1.98
N LYS A 8 13.48 -22.97 -1.64
CA LYS A 8 12.10 -23.12 -1.15
C LYS A 8 12.03 -22.65 0.30
N ALA A 9 11.25 -21.62 0.57
CA ALA A 9 11.15 -21.03 1.90
C ALA A 9 9.78 -20.42 2.22
N ILE A 10 8.90 -20.23 1.24
CA ILE A 10 7.69 -19.44 1.40
C ILE A 10 6.45 -20.30 1.12
N PRO A 11 5.58 -20.54 2.11
CA PRO A 11 4.27 -21.14 1.87
C PRO A 11 3.37 -20.13 1.19
N TYR A 12 2.89 -20.45 -0.02
CA TYR A 12 1.96 -19.60 -0.77
C TYR A 12 0.59 -20.27 -0.86
N ARG A 13 -0.32 -19.83 0.01
CA ARG A 13 -1.63 -20.44 0.14
C ARG A 13 -2.65 -19.74 -0.75
N THR A 14 -3.32 -20.51 -1.58
CA THR A 14 -4.36 -20.03 -2.52
C THR A 14 -5.75 -20.57 -2.20
N THR A 15 -5.85 -21.54 -1.29
CA THR A 15 -7.10 -22.19 -0.92
C THR A 15 -7.31 -22.14 0.60
N PHE A 16 -8.57 -22.13 1.01
CA PHE A 16 -8.95 -22.22 2.43
C PHE A 16 -9.37 -23.68 2.75
N ASP A 17 -8.39 -24.50 3.07
CA ASP A 17 -8.56 -25.92 3.42
C ASP A 17 -7.61 -26.30 4.57
N LYS A 18 -7.60 -27.60 4.94
CA LYS A 18 -6.75 -28.16 5.99
C LYS A 18 -5.43 -28.72 5.47
N ASP A 19 -5.25 -28.77 4.16
CA ASP A 19 -4.09 -29.38 3.55
C ASP A 19 -2.83 -28.52 3.75
N ALA A 20 -1.69 -29.19 3.78
CA ALA A 20 -0.42 -28.51 3.92
C ALA A 20 -0.15 -27.64 2.69
N THR A 21 0.14 -26.35 2.93
CA THR A 21 0.49 -25.42 1.86
C THR A 21 1.84 -25.78 1.26
N PRO A 22 1.95 -25.93 -0.07
CA PRO A 22 3.23 -26.17 -0.72
C PRO A 22 4.22 -25.02 -0.43
N VAL A 23 5.46 -25.37 -0.15
CA VAL A 23 6.54 -24.40 0.02
C VAL A 23 7.14 -24.11 -1.33
N LEU A 24 7.04 -22.86 -1.75
CA LEU A 24 7.56 -22.35 -3.02
C LEU A 24 8.93 -21.67 -2.84
N SER A 25 9.67 -21.58 -3.93
CA SER A 25 10.85 -20.75 -4.02
C SER A 25 10.46 -19.26 -4.15
N ALA A 26 11.39 -18.35 -3.90
CA ALA A 26 11.15 -16.92 -4.05
C ALA A 26 10.75 -16.56 -5.50
N ASN A 27 11.35 -17.21 -6.51
CA ASN A 27 10.95 -17.02 -7.91
C ASN A 27 9.50 -17.43 -8.16
N GLU A 28 9.13 -18.64 -7.73
CA GLU A 28 7.76 -19.14 -7.90
C GLU A 28 6.72 -18.24 -7.21
N VAL A 29 7.05 -17.69 -6.03
CA VAL A 29 6.17 -16.74 -5.32
C VAL A 29 6.06 -15.43 -6.08
N VAL A 30 7.16 -14.86 -6.58
CA VAL A 30 7.14 -13.62 -7.36
C VAL A 30 6.31 -13.81 -8.65
N ASP A 31 6.48 -14.92 -9.33
CA ASP A 31 5.70 -15.21 -10.54
C ASP A 31 4.20 -15.41 -10.22
N ALA A 32 3.86 -16.05 -9.10
CA ALA A 32 2.48 -16.16 -8.63
C ALA A 32 1.87 -14.78 -8.30
N ILE A 33 2.60 -13.94 -7.59
CA ILE A 33 2.17 -12.55 -7.28
C ILE A 33 1.93 -11.75 -8.56
N LEU A 34 2.85 -11.83 -9.52
CA LEU A 34 2.69 -11.14 -10.82
C LEU A 34 1.48 -11.65 -11.59
N LYS A 35 1.23 -12.96 -11.57
CA LYS A 35 0.04 -13.54 -12.18
C LYS A 35 -1.24 -12.99 -11.57
N ASP A 36 -1.32 -12.94 -10.25
CA ASP A 36 -2.50 -12.45 -9.53
C ASP A 36 -2.70 -10.93 -9.76
N LEU A 37 -1.63 -10.14 -9.70
CA LEU A 37 -1.70 -8.71 -9.96
C LEU A 37 -2.10 -8.37 -11.40
N ASN A 38 -1.59 -9.09 -12.39
CA ASN A 38 -1.99 -8.90 -13.79
C ASN A 38 -3.46 -9.27 -14.03
N ALA A 39 -3.94 -10.33 -13.37
CA ALA A 39 -5.36 -10.69 -13.43
C ALA A 39 -6.23 -9.62 -12.75
N ALA A 40 -5.81 -9.11 -11.60
CA ALA A 40 -6.50 -8.02 -10.90
C ALA A 40 -6.51 -6.74 -11.74
N GLU A 41 -5.39 -6.35 -12.37
CA GLU A 41 -5.34 -5.18 -13.27
C GLU A 41 -6.35 -5.30 -14.40
N LYS A 42 -6.44 -6.47 -15.05
CA LYS A 42 -7.38 -6.70 -16.13
C LYS A 42 -8.83 -6.52 -15.69
N LEU A 43 -9.20 -7.08 -14.54
CA LEU A 43 -10.56 -6.95 -14.00
C LEU A 43 -10.88 -5.51 -13.60
N LEU A 44 -9.97 -4.84 -12.90
CA LEU A 44 -10.18 -3.49 -12.41
C LEU A 44 -10.20 -2.44 -13.53
N LYS A 45 -9.49 -2.65 -14.64
CA LYS A 45 -9.62 -1.75 -15.82
C LYS A 45 -11.04 -1.60 -16.33
N GLU A 46 -11.84 -2.66 -16.19
CA GLU A 46 -13.21 -2.70 -16.70
C GLU A 46 -14.26 -2.29 -15.64
N SER A 47 -13.94 -2.47 -14.35
CA SER A 47 -14.94 -2.43 -13.28
C SER A 47 -14.62 -1.49 -12.12
N ASP A 48 -13.40 -0.91 -12.04
CA ASP A 48 -13.06 -0.07 -10.90
C ASP A 48 -13.74 1.30 -10.97
N PRO A 49 -14.60 1.65 -10.01
CA PRO A 49 -15.26 2.95 -9.97
C PRO A 49 -14.31 4.02 -9.40
N LEU A 50 -13.27 4.39 -10.14
CA LEU A 50 -12.23 5.34 -9.72
C LEU A 50 -12.78 6.72 -9.34
N HIS A 51 -13.94 7.11 -9.88
CA HIS A 51 -14.63 8.36 -9.54
C HIS A 51 -15.18 8.42 -8.10
N PHE A 52 -15.14 7.33 -7.35
CA PHE A 52 -15.53 7.28 -5.94
C PHE A 52 -14.35 7.45 -4.96
N PHE A 53 -13.27 8.10 -5.36
CA PHE A 53 -12.28 8.61 -4.41
C PHE A 53 -12.87 9.73 -3.55
N THR A 54 -12.40 9.86 -2.32
CA THR A 54 -13.01 10.72 -1.29
C THR A 54 -13.13 12.19 -1.69
N ASP A 55 -12.15 12.74 -2.39
CA ASP A 55 -12.14 14.15 -2.82
C ASP A 55 -13.17 14.44 -3.93
N GLN A 56 -13.77 13.43 -4.50
CA GLN A 56 -14.76 13.55 -5.58
C GLN A 56 -16.19 13.32 -5.10
N MET A 57 -16.39 13.18 -3.79
CA MET A 57 -17.69 12.91 -3.17
C MET A 57 -18.56 14.18 -3.05
N GLY A 58 -18.82 14.86 -4.16
CA GLY A 58 -19.81 15.95 -4.21
C GLY A 58 -21.24 15.49 -4.53
N GLU A 59 -21.44 14.21 -4.83
CA GLU A 59 -22.73 13.67 -5.25
C GLU A 59 -23.42 12.87 -4.14
N GLU A 60 -24.74 12.88 -4.12
CA GLU A 60 -25.55 12.09 -3.19
C GLU A 60 -25.21 10.60 -3.32
N LEU A 61 -24.68 10.04 -2.25
CA LEU A 61 -24.36 8.62 -2.15
C LEU A 61 -25.67 7.84 -2.01
N THR A 62 -26.00 7.06 -3.00
CA THR A 62 -27.07 6.09 -2.89
C THR A 62 -26.62 4.87 -2.08
N GLU A 63 -27.54 4.21 -1.37
CA GLU A 63 -27.22 3.03 -0.55
C GLU A 63 -26.49 1.93 -1.34
N ILE A 64 -26.75 1.81 -2.63
CA ILE A 64 -26.12 0.83 -3.54
C ILE A 64 -24.61 1.08 -3.68
N ASN A 65 -24.16 2.30 -3.53
CA ASN A 65 -22.77 2.70 -3.81
C ASN A 65 -21.87 2.72 -2.57
N GLN A 66 -22.40 2.46 -1.38
CA GLN A 66 -21.59 2.52 -0.14
C GLN A 66 -20.38 1.57 -0.13
N PHE A 67 -20.50 0.41 -0.76
CA PHE A 67 -19.37 -0.52 -0.90
C PHE A 67 -18.29 0.01 -1.85
N LEU A 68 -18.67 0.82 -2.82
CA LEU A 68 -17.79 1.31 -3.89
C LEU A 68 -17.12 2.64 -3.55
N ILE A 69 -17.59 3.35 -2.52
CA ILE A 69 -16.98 4.62 -2.07
C ILE A 69 -15.67 4.40 -1.31
N ASN A 70 -14.93 5.48 -1.10
CA ASN A 70 -13.64 5.47 -0.39
C ASN A 70 -12.66 4.47 -1.03
N ARG A 71 -12.46 4.61 -2.34
CA ARG A 71 -11.60 3.70 -3.12
C ARG A 71 -10.14 3.67 -2.64
N GLU A 72 -9.70 4.71 -1.97
CA GLU A 72 -8.38 4.81 -1.33
C GLU A 72 -8.19 3.81 -0.17
N PHE A 73 -9.26 3.31 0.43
CA PHE A 73 -9.20 2.27 1.47
C PHE A 73 -9.43 0.85 0.94
N ARG A 74 -9.51 0.71 -0.38
CA ARG A 74 -9.72 -0.57 -1.05
C ARG A 74 -8.67 -0.75 -2.13
N MET A 75 -8.31 -2.01 -2.41
CA MET A 75 -7.41 -2.30 -3.53
C MET A 75 -8.07 -1.81 -4.81
N ASN A 76 -7.56 -0.72 -5.37
CA ASN A 76 -8.03 -0.07 -6.58
C ASN A 76 -7.04 -0.29 -7.74
N LEU A 77 -7.41 0.11 -8.95
CA LEU A 77 -6.58 -0.07 -10.14
C LEU A 77 -5.17 0.51 -9.98
N TYR A 78 -5.05 1.71 -9.39
CA TYR A 78 -3.75 2.35 -9.23
C TYR A 78 -2.92 1.72 -8.11
N ALA A 79 -3.56 1.18 -7.07
CA ALA A 79 -2.89 0.37 -6.06
C ALA A 79 -2.28 -0.90 -6.67
N VAL A 80 -3.03 -1.58 -7.56
CA VAL A 80 -2.49 -2.74 -8.30
C VAL A 80 -1.33 -2.34 -9.20
N LYS A 81 -1.43 -1.22 -9.93
CA LYS A 81 -0.33 -0.73 -10.77
C LYS A 81 0.91 -0.35 -9.95
N ALA A 82 0.73 0.29 -8.80
CA ALA A 82 1.84 0.60 -7.89
C ALA A 82 2.49 -0.68 -7.34
N MET A 83 1.70 -1.70 -7.02
CA MET A 83 2.20 -3.01 -6.61
C MET A 83 2.96 -3.71 -7.74
N LEU A 84 2.45 -3.68 -8.98
CA LEU A 84 3.17 -4.21 -10.16
C LEU A 84 4.52 -3.51 -10.34
N ALA A 85 4.57 -2.17 -10.27
CA ALA A 85 5.81 -1.42 -10.33
C ALA A 85 6.81 -1.90 -9.26
N ARG A 86 6.34 -2.08 -8.03
CA ARG A 86 7.17 -2.53 -6.91
C ARG A 86 7.69 -3.96 -7.11
N VAL A 87 6.83 -4.89 -7.53
CA VAL A 87 7.21 -6.31 -7.71
C VAL A 87 8.17 -6.47 -8.89
N TYR A 88 7.94 -5.78 -10.01
CA TYR A 88 8.88 -5.77 -11.14
C TYR A 88 10.23 -5.13 -10.77
N CYS A 89 10.23 -4.05 -9.99
CA CYS A 89 11.47 -3.46 -9.47
C CYS A 89 12.23 -4.46 -8.58
N TYR A 90 11.51 -5.21 -7.74
CA TYR A 90 12.08 -6.24 -6.89
C TYR A 90 12.67 -7.41 -7.70
N LYS A 91 11.99 -7.86 -8.76
CA LYS A 91 12.49 -8.92 -9.67
C LYS A 91 13.80 -8.51 -10.33
N GLY A 92 13.92 -7.29 -10.82
CA GLY A 92 15.18 -6.58 -11.05
C GLY A 92 15.97 -6.95 -12.29
N ASP A 93 15.51 -7.85 -13.16
CA ASP A 93 16.08 -8.04 -14.51
C ASP A 93 15.76 -6.83 -15.42
N ALA A 94 16.40 -6.72 -16.57
CA ALA A 94 16.30 -5.54 -17.44
C ALA A 94 14.86 -5.31 -17.94
N GLU A 95 14.15 -6.36 -18.31
CA GLU A 95 12.76 -6.28 -18.78
C GLU A 95 11.84 -5.87 -17.65
N SER A 96 11.96 -6.50 -16.48
CA SER A 96 11.17 -6.15 -15.29
C SER A 96 11.41 -4.71 -14.84
N LYS A 97 12.64 -4.20 -14.91
CA LYS A 97 12.91 -2.79 -14.60
C LYS A 97 12.21 -1.83 -15.57
N ALA A 98 12.16 -2.15 -16.86
CA ALA A 98 11.43 -1.36 -17.85
C ALA A 98 9.93 -1.34 -17.54
N LEU A 99 9.33 -2.49 -17.23
CA LEU A 99 7.93 -2.60 -16.80
C LEU A 99 7.66 -1.84 -15.49
N ALA A 100 8.58 -1.90 -14.52
CA ALA A 100 8.44 -1.16 -13.27
C ALA A 100 8.34 0.35 -13.51
N VAL A 101 9.19 0.90 -14.42
CA VAL A 101 9.15 2.31 -14.81
C VAL A 101 7.85 2.66 -15.54
N GLU A 102 7.37 1.78 -16.41
CA GLU A 102 6.13 1.99 -17.13
C GLU A 102 4.93 2.08 -16.18
N TYR A 103 4.78 1.12 -15.27
CA TYR A 103 3.71 1.13 -14.27
C TYR A 103 3.80 2.33 -13.32
N ALA A 104 5.00 2.69 -12.87
CA ALA A 104 5.20 3.88 -12.04
C ALA A 104 4.77 5.16 -12.76
N LYS A 105 5.10 5.32 -14.05
CA LYS A 105 4.66 6.45 -14.87
C LYS A 105 3.14 6.53 -15.00
N GLN A 106 2.46 5.39 -15.15
CA GLN A 106 1.00 5.36 -15.22
C GLN A 106 0.35 5.84 -13.91
N VAL A 107 0.92 5.48 -12.75
CA VAL A 107 0.42 5.98 -11.45
C VAL A 107 0.68 7.48 -11.29
N ILE A 108 1.88 7.95 -11.65
CA ILE A 108 2.25 9.38 -11.56
C ILE A 108 1.40 10.24 -12.50
N ALA A 109 1.04 9.71 -13.67
CA ALA A 109 0.20 10.42 -14.65
C ALA A 109 -1.26 10.56 -14.21
N ALA A 110 -1.70 9.82 -13.19
CA ALA A 110 -3.07 9.86 -12.66
C ALA A 110 -3.32 11.08 -11.75
N SER A 111 -2.93 12.26 -12.19
CA SER A 111 -3.02 13.52 -11.43
C SER A 111 -4.45 13.98 -11.17
N GLU A 112 -5.43 13.39 -11.83
CA GLU A 112 -6.85 13.61 -11.55
C GLU A 112 -7.31 12.95 -10.23
N TYR A 113 -6.60 11.91 -9.76
CA TYR A 113 -6.92 11.20 -8.53
C TYR A 113 -5.91 11.48 -7.40
N PHE A 114 -4.64 11.73 -7.75
CA PHE A 114 -3.56 11.87 -6.79
C PHE A 114 -2.77 13.14 -7.03
N THR A 115 -2.65 13.98 -6.00
CA THR A 115 -1.91 15.25 -6.11
C THR A 115 -0.62 15.17 -5.31
N LEU A 116 0.52 15.29 -6.00
CA LEU A 116 1.81 15.32 -5.33
C LEU A 116 1.93 16.52 -4.38
N TYR A 117 2.38 16.24 -3.17
CA TYR A 117 2.62 17.23 -2.16
C TYR A 117 3.65 18.28 -2.61
N LYS A 118 3.27 19.55 -2.49
CA LYS A 118 4.16 20.69 -2.71
C LYS A 118 4.46 21.36 -1.37
N PRO A 119 5.71 21.35 -0.87
CA PRO A 119 6.05 21.87 0.45
C PRO A 119 5.58 23.31 0.70
N GLN A 120 5.57 24.14 -0.35
CA GLN A 120 5.21 25.57 -0.27
C GLN A 120 3.70 25.81 -0.12
N THR A 121 2.87 24.83 -0.41
CA THR A 121 1.40 24.96 -0.34
C THR A 121 0.80 24.13 0.78
N ALA A 122 1.62 23.43 1.53
CA ALA A 122 1.17 22.56 2.59
C ALA A 122 0.62 23.34 3.77
N SER A 123 -0.61 23.07 4.12
CA SER A 123 -1.12 23.38 5.45
C SER A 123 -0.36 22.57 6.49
N SER A 124 0.05 23.19 7.58
CA SER A 124 0.68 22.52 8.72
C SER A 124 -0.15 21.38 9.33
N TYR A 125 -1.41 21.28 8.95
CA TYR A 125 -2.36 20.29 9.47
C TYR A 125 -2.47 19.03 8.60
N ASN A 126 -1.92 18.99 7.38
CA ASN A 126 -1.97 17.83 6.51
C ASN A 126 -0.67 17.02 6.56
N SER A 127 -0.31 16.55 7.76
CA SER A 127 0.87 15.69 7.96
C SER A 127 0.73 14.30 7.30
N ILE A 128 -0.51 13.84 7.09
CA ILE A 128 -0.81 12.52 6.50
C ILE A 128 -0.67 12.54 4.97
N ARG A 129 -0.67 13.74 4.34
CA ARG A 129 -0.60 13.91 2.88
C ARG A 129 -1.65 13.09 2.14
N TYR A 130 -2.88 13.23 2.58
CA TYR A 130 -4.01 12.40 2.14
C TYR A 130 -4.18 12.36 0.61
N ALA A 131 -3.99 13.49 -0.07
CA ALA A 131 -4.12 13.59 -1.52
C ALA A 131 -3.06 12.79 -2.32
N GLU A 132 -2.00 12.32 -1.67
CA GLU A 132 -1.00 11.43 -2.28
C GLU A 132 -1.29 9.95 -2.04
N GLN A 133 -2.24 9.61 -1.17
CA GLN A 133 -2.51 8.21 -0.83
C GLN A 133 -3.19 7.49 -1.98
N ILE A 134 -2.53 6.45 -2.48
CA ILE A 134 -3.07 5.56 -3.50
C ILE A 134 -3.93 4.47 -2.86
N PHE A 135 -3.48 3.96 -1.71
CA PHE A 135 -4.13 2.91 -0.95
C PHE A 135 -3.72 2.99 0.52
N GLY A 136 -4.70 2.88 1.40
CA GLY A 136 -4.51 2.82 2.84
C GLY A 136 -5.42 1.78 3.49
N ILE A 137 -5.14 1.44 4.72
CA ILE A 137 -5.99 0.55 5.53
C ILE A 137 -6.57 1.39 6.66
N THR A 138 -7.90 1.41 6.75
CA THR A 138 -8.57 2.01 7.90
C THR A 138 -8.55 1.02 9.05
N VAL A 139 -8.00 1.45 10.18
CA VAL A 139 -8.01 0.70 11.43
C VAL A 139 -8.90 1.45 12.41
N ASN A 140 -10.01 0.81 12.82
CA ASN A 140 -10.89 1.39 13.82
C ASN A 140 -10.13 1.60 15.13
N GLU A 141 -10.36 2.75 15.75
CA GLU A 141 -9.74 3.12 17.03
C GLU A 141 -8.19 3.14 17.02
N PHE A 142 -7.57 3.20 15.82
CA PHE A 142 -6.12 3.16 15.69
C PHE A 142 -5.43 4.23 16.56
N SER A 143 -5.97 5.45 16.58
CA SER A 143 -5.42 6.54 17.41
C SER A 143 -5.50 6.21 18.90
N ASN A 144 -6.62 5.65 19.36
CA ASN A 144 -6.80 5.26 20.77
C ASN A 144 -5.85 4.11 21.14
N LEU A 145 -5.75 3.10 20.27
CA LEU A 145 -4.84 1.98 20.48
C LEU A 145 -3.38 2.40 20.46
N LEU A 146 -3.00 3.29 19.53
CA LEU A 146 -1.65 3.81 19.42
C LEU A 146 -1.27 4.66 20.64
N ILE A 147 -2.15 5.61 21.01
CA ILE A 147 -1.92 6.50 22.16
C ILE A 147 -1.85 5.69 23.44
N SER A 148 -2.87 4.87 23.73
CA SER A 148 -2.94 4.12 25.00
C SER A 148 -1.84 3.08 25.17
N ASN A 149 -1.39 2.44 24.09
CA ASN A 149 -0.39 1.36 24.21
C ASN A 149 1.05 1.84 23.98
N TYR A 150 1.27 2.91 23.22
CA TYR A 150 2.63 3.27 22.77
C TYR A 150 3.04 4.72 23.01
N MET A 151 2.08 5.64 23.18
CA MET A 151 2.37 7.08 23.34
C MET A 151 1.94 7.65 24.69
N ASP A 152 1.18 6.87 25.48
CA ASP A 152 0.75 7.32 26.81
C ASP A 152 1.93 7.29 27.79
N MET A 153 2.44 8.46 28.13
CA MET A 153 3.59 8.61 29.03
C MET A 153 3.25 8.25 30.49
N GLU A 154 1.97 8.14 30.84
CA GLU A 154 1.52 7.68 32.16
C GLU A 154 1.48 6.14 32.25
N ASN A 155 1.56 5.45 31.12
CA ASN A 155 1.61 4.01 31.09
C ASN A 155 2.98 3.52 31.57
N THR A 156 2.99 2.86 32.72
CA THR A 156 4.23 2.35 33.35
C THR A 156 4.84 1.14 32.64
N ASN A 157 4.20 0.60 31.61
CA ASN A 157 4.71 -0.52 30.84
C ASN A 157 5.71 -0.06 29.77
N THR A 158 6.94 0.22 30.21
CA THR A 158 8.03 0.75 29.39
C THR A 158 8.44 -0.13 28.21
N GLN A 159 7.97 -1.36 28.10
CA GLN A 159 8.30 -2.27 26.99
C GLN A 159 7.47 -2.01 25.72
N GLN A 160 6.42 -1.21 25.80
CA GLN A 160 5.51 -0.95 24.68
C GLN A 160 5.62 0.48 24.12
N HIS A 161 6.48 1.33 24.68
CA HIS A 161 6.60 2.72 24.24
C HIS A 161 7.47 2.85 23.00
N PHE A 162 6.99 3.60 22.00
CA PHE A 162 7.83 4.14 20.95
C PHE A 162 8.52 5.41 21.47
N TYR A 163 9.82 5.35 21.68
CA TYR A 163 10.62 6.55 21.94
C TYR A 163 11.80 6.62 20.97
N LEU A 164 12.13 7.82 20.55
CA LEU A 164 13.37 8.08 19.87
C LEU A 164 14.41 8.45 20.93
N ASP A 165 15.50 7.71 20.93
CA ASP A 165 16.70 8.07 21.69
C ASP A 165 17.11 9.51 21.34
N GLY A 166 17.35 10.36 22.34
CA GLY A 166 17.64 11.78 22.13
C GLY A 166 18.85 12.03 21.22
N ASP A 167 19.85 11.16 21.26
CA ASP A 167 21.04 11.28 20.42
C ASP A 167 20.72 10.89 18.97
N LYS A 168 19.87 9.90 18.75
CA LYS A 168 19.39 9.53 17.41
C LYS A 168 18.43 10.58 16.83
N PHE A 169 17.63 11.21 17.67
CA PHE A 169 16.78 12.31 17.23
C PHE A 169 17.60 13.49 16.73
N LYS A 170 18.64 13.90 17.46
CA LYS A 170 19.57 14.95 17.03
C LYS A 170 20.28 14.62 15.72
N ALA A 171 20.77 13.39 15.55
CA ALA A 171 21.42 12.95 14.32
C ALA A 171 20.50 12.95 13.08
N PHE A 172 19.17 12.99 13.26
CA PHE A 172 18.22 13.07 12.16
C PHE A 172 17.89 14.50 11.73
N TYR A 173 18.11 15.50 12.60
CA TYR A 173 17.67 16.89 12.41
C TYR A 173 18.79 17.94 12.44
N GLU A 174 20.03 17.52 12.68
CA GLU A 174 21.25 18.30 12.53
C GLU A 174 22.03 17.89 11.26
#